data_6cd32dfd6e0b67f01540af81a9600a7f
#
_entry.id   6cd32dfd6e0b67f01540af81a9600a7f
#
_cell.length_a   1.000
_cell.length_b   1.000
_cell.length_c   1.000
_cell.angle_alpha   90.00
_cell.angle_beta   90.00
_cell.angle_gamma   90.00
#
_symmetry.space_group_name_H-M   'P 1'
#
loop_
_entity.id
_entity.type
_entity.pdbx_description
1 polymer ?
#
loop_
_entity_poly.entity_id
_entity_poly.type
_entity_poly.pdbx_seq_one_letter_code
_entity_poly.pdbx_strand_id
1 'polypeptide(L)'
;MAEQYLTDLTCHLEEHYRIRPVSITPAKRGYYGETWKVRGEEGCYFVKLDFLPRHREIFRNSLAAVDYFCRCGIDFAGQVVKTVYGELSSDFQSAVMGVFQWVEGENLETDGTKPTEYQMLCQIYRLTKPGLPIPAMEFSDGAAQTFYQGWRRMAEAPNGETERAFLAMLERQREKIECCARELSRYANACRKDTGGFVITHGDAGGNFFVGDDKSYILDWDEVMYAPPDRDAWVMCCRDWARELFDKTLEENGIPYRLRPERLAFVCFHMYFFYLGEFLADITSRDVLAKAEDFLTNGWIEERLEFAKTL
;
A
#
# COMPACT_ATOMS: atom_id res chain seq x y z
N MET A 1 -7.94 14.23 27.70
CA MET A 1 -7.93 14.18 26.22
C MET A 1 -8.14 12.76 25.72
N ALA A 2 -7.34 11.76 26.12
CA ALA A 2 -7.50 10.38 25.62
C ALA A 2 -8.87 9.74 25.99
N GLU A 3 -9.39 9.97 27.19
CA GLU A 3 -10.67 9.43 27.64
C GLU A 3 -11.85 10.03 26.86
N GLN A 4 -11.84 11.34 26.60
CA GLN A 4 -12.86 12.00 25.79
C GLN A 4 -12.83 11.49 24.35
N TYR A 5 -11.64 11.30 23.76
CA TYR A 5 -11.48 10.77 22.42
C TYR A 5 -12.11 9.37 22.27
N LEU A 6 -11.83 8.46 23.21
CA LEU A 6 -12.43 7.13 23.20
C LEU A 6 -13.94 7.16 23.41
N THR A 7 -14.46 8.11 24.23
CA THR A 7 -15.89 8.33 24.39
C THR A 7 -16.52 8.78 23.06
N ASP A 8 -15.90 9.75 22.39
CA ASP A 8 -16.37 10.25 21.09
C ASP A 8 -16.35 9.13 20.03
N LEU A 9 -15.28 8.31 20.01
CA LEU A 9 -15.17 7.17 19.11
C LEU A 9 -16.25 6.12 19.39
N THR A 10 -16.53 5.83 20.66
CA THR A 10 -17.61 4.94 21.07
C THR A 10 -18.96 5.43 20.57
N CYS A 11 -19.31 6.69 20.85
CA CYS A 11 -20.57 7.29 20.40
C CYS A 11 -20.70 7.23 18.87
N HIS A 12 -19.61 7.55 18.15
CA HIS A 12 -19.61 7.50 16.69
C HIS A 12 -19.86 6.09 16.13
N LEU A 13 -19.21 5.07 16.71
CA LEU A 13 -19.43 3.68 16.32
C LEU A 13 -20.86 3.19 16.59
N GLU A 14 -21.45 3.60 17.72
CA GLU A 14 -22.83 3.27 18.04
C GLU A 14 -23.81 3.94 17.06
N GLU A 15 -23.63 5.23 16.79
CA GLU A 15 -24.52 6.03 15.95
C GLU A 15 -24.44 5.61 14.47
N HIS A 16 -23.24 5.48 13.94
CA HIS A 16 -23.02 5.27 12.51
C HIS A 16 -22.97 3.80 12.10
N TYR A 17 -22.57 2.88 13.00
CA TYR A 17 -22.38 1.46 12.65
C TYR A 17 -23.20 0.50 13.50
N ARG A 18 -23.94 1.00 14.52
CA ARG A 18 -24.62 0.18 15.53
C ARG A 18 -23.70 -0.76 16.28
N ILE A 19 -22.42 -0.46 16.31
CA ILE A 19 -21.45 -1.21 17.08
C ILE A 19 -21.41 -0.64 18.48
N ARG A 20 -21.73 -1.46 19.49
CA ARG A 20 -21.61 -1.11 20.92
C ARG A 20 -20.29 -1.66 21.45
N PRO A 21 -19.24 -0.81 21.60
CA PRO A 21 -17.95 -1.27 22.05
C PRO A 21 -17.99 -1.75 23.51
N VAL A 22 -17.50 -2.96 23.74
CA VAL A 22 -17.17 -3.50 25.07
C VAL A 22 -15.73 -3.14 25.43
N SER A 23 -14.85 -3.11 24.42
CA SER A 23 -13.47 -2.62 24.59
C SER A 23 -12.95 -2.06 23.27
N ILE A 24 -12.13 -1.01 23.39
CA ILE A 24 -11.38 -0.40 22.29
C ILE A 24 -9.91 -0.42 22.69
N THR A 25 -9.06 -1.05 21.87
CA THR A 25 -7.62 -1.15 22.10
C THR A 25 -6.87 -0.80 20.83
N PRO A 26 -5.69 -0.14 20.91
CA PRO A 26 -4.88 0.11 19.73
C PRO A 26 -4.57 -1.21 19.00
N ALA A 27 -4.72 -1.20 17.68
CA ALA A 27 -4.19 -2.25 16.81
C ALA A 27 -2.79 -1.87 16.32
N LYS A 28 -2.17 -2.72 15.48
CA LYS A 28 -0.88 -2.39 14.87
C LYS A 28 -1.06 -1.11 14.04
N ARG A 29 -0.29 -0.07 14.34
CA ARG A 29 -0.39 1.24 13.69
C ARG A 29 -0.16 1.10 12.18
N GLY A 30 -1.11 1.61 11.39
CA GLY A 30 -0.94 1.83 9.95
C GLY A 30 -0.02 3.02 9.66
N TYR A 31 0.36 3.19 8.39
CA TYR A 31 1.27 4.26 7.97
C TYR A 31 0.59 5.65 8.04
N TYR A 32 -0.67 5.75 7.58
CA TYR A 32 -1.37 7.03 7.37
C TYR A 32 -2.30 7.47 8.51
N GLY A 33 -2.42 6.68 9.59
CA GLY A 33 -3.39 7.03 10.61
C GLY A 33 -3.38 6.14 11.84
N GLU A 34 -4.53 6.06 12.48
CA GLU A 34 -4.75 5.26 13.67
C GLU A 34 -5.56 4.01 13.34
N THR A 35 -5.25 2.93 14.03
CA THR A 35 -5.97 1.67 13.92
C THR A 35 -6.36 1.14 15.29
N TRP A 36 -7.58 0.60 15.38
CA TRP A 36 -8.16 0.13 16.63
C TRP A 36 -8.79 -1.25 16.46
N LYS A 37 -8.55 -2.14 17.44
CA LYS A 37 -9.34 -3.35 17.64
C LYS A 37 -10.52 -2.99 18.53
N VAL A 38 -11.72 -3.15 18.01
CA VAL A 38 -12.97 -2.90 18.73
C VAL A 38 -13.68 -4.22 18.96
N ARG A 39 -13.81 -4.63 20.22
CA ARG A 39 -14.67 -5.74 20.60
C ARG A 39 -16.05 -5.18 20.94
N GLY A 40 -17.02 -5.44 20.12
CA GLY A 40 -18.42 -5.12 20.35
C GLY A 40 -19.20 -6.29 20.94
N GLU A 41 -20.51 -6.06 21.22
CA GLU A 41 -21.42 -7.10 21.70
C GLU A 41 -21.63 -8.22 20.67
N GLU A 42 -21.64 -7.89 19.37
CA GLU A 42 -21.95 -8.81 18.27
C GLU A 42 -20.71 -9.35 17.54
N GLY A 43 -19.51 -8.84 17.81
CA GLY A 43 -18.30 -9.27 17.12
C GLY A 43 -17.08 -8.39 17.38
N CYS A 44 -16.01 -8.73 16.68
CA CYS A 44 -14.78 -7.94 16.68
C CYS A 44 -14.60 -7.19 15.36
N TYR A 45 -14.06 -5.99 15.44
CA TYR A 45 -13.91 -5.08 14.31
C TYR A 45 -12.51 -4.47 14.29
N PHE A 46 -12.02 -4.22 13.08
CA PHE A 46 -10.86 -3.39 12.83
C PHE A 46 -11.34 -2.02 12.36
N VAL A 47 -10.96 -0.97 13.08
CA VAL A 47 -11.32 0.41 12.76
C VAL A 47 -10.05 1.13 12.32
N LYS A 48 -10.09 1.71 11.12
CA LYS A 48 -9.00 2.52 10.56
C LYS A 48 -9.47 3.96 10.40
N LEU A 49 -8.63 4.88 10.89
CA LEU A 49 -8.85 6.32 10.84
C LEU A 49 -7.73 6.97 10.03
N ASP A 50 -8.06 7.52 8.89
CA ASP A 50 -7.11 8.23 8.04
C ASP A 50 -7.23 9.74 8.23
N PHE A 51 -6.23 10.32 8.87
CA PHE A 51 -6.16 11.77 9.14
C PHE A 51 -5.47 12.55 8.04
N LEU A 52 -4.81 11.88 7.08
CA LEU A 52 -3.96 12.53 6.10
C LEU A 52 -4.78 13.12 4.93
N PRO A 53 -4.89 14.46 4.78
CA PRO A 53 -5.79 15.07 3.80
C PRO A 53 -5.59 14.59 2.36
N ARG A 54 -4.31 14.33 1.97
CA ARG A 54 -3.97 13.87 0.62
C ARG A 54 -4.38 12.40 0.37
N HIS A 55 -4.61 11.63 1.43
CA HIS A 55 -4.89 10.19 1.33
C HIS A 55 -6.36 9.83 1.54
N ARG A 56 -7.16 10.69 2.16
CA ARG A 56 -8.56 10.41 2.52
C ARG A 56 -9.43 9.95 1.33
N GLU A 57 -9.27 10.56 0.17
CA GLU A 57 -10.04 10.18 -1.02
C GLU A 57 -9.56 8.81 -1.56
N ILE A 58 -8.26 8.57 -1.55
CA ILE A 58 -7.66 7.29 -1.91
C ILE A 58 -8.23 6.20 -1.01
N PHE A 59 -8.25 6.42 0.31
CA PHE A 59 -8.81 5.48 1.27
C PHE A 59 -10.32 5.23 1.04
N ARG A 60 -11.15 6.25 0.76
CA ARG A 60 -12.57 6.03 0.41
C ARG A 60 -12.73 5.18 -0.84
N ASN A 61 -11.91 5.42 -1.84
CA ASN A 61 -11.93 4.69 -3.09
C ASN A 61 -11.48 3.23 -2.94
N SER A 62 -10.50 2.98 -2.04
CA SER A 62 -10.06 1.63 -1.72
C SER A 62 -11.17 0.80 -1.05
N LEU A 63 -11.96 1.41 -0.15
CA LEU A 63 -13.12 0.75 0.45
C LEU A 63 -14.16 0.33 -0.60
N ALA A 64 -14.35 1.14 -1.63
CA ALA A 64 -15.25 0.78 -2.74
C ALA A 64 -14.72 -0.41 -3.56
N ALA A 65 -13.40 -0.52 -3.74
CA ALA A 65 -12.78 -1.68 -4.37
C ALA A 65 -12.96 -2.95 -3.52
N VAL A 66 -12.72 -2.87 -2.20
CA VAL A 66 -12.90 -4.01 -1.28
C VAL A 66 -14.37 -4.46 -1.24
N ASP A 67 -15.34 -3.54 -1.13
CA ASP A 67 -16.78 -3.88 -1.19
C ASP A 67 -17.12 -4.55 -2.53
N TYR A 68 -16.53 -4.09 -3.63
CA TYR A 68 -16.70 -4.73 -4.93
C TYR A 68 -16.16 -6.16 -4.94
N PHE A 69 -14.98 -6.41 -4.39
CA PHE A 69 -14.40 -7.76 -4.29
C PHE A 69 -15.32 -8.69 -3.49
N CYS A 70 -15.77 -8.25 -2.33
CA CYS A 70 -16.71 -9.03 -1.49
C CYS A 70 -18.01 -9.36 -2.22
N ARG A 71 -18.59 -8.40 -2.94
CA ARG A 71 -19.80 -8.64 -3.77
C ARG A 71 -19.56 -9.61 -4.92
N CYS A 72 -18.32 -9.74 -5.39
CA CYS A 72 -17.92 -10.72 -6.40
C CYS A 72 -17.54 -12.09 -5.81
N GLY A 73 -17.72 -12.28 -4.49
CA GLY A 73 -17.45 -13.56 -3.81
C GLY A 73 -16.03 -13.72 -3.30
N ILE A 74 -15.22 -12.66 -3.30
CA ILE A 74 -13.89 -12.66 -2.64
C ILE A 74 -14.11 -12.49 -1.14
N ASP A 75 -13.61 -13.42 -0.35
CA ASP A 75 -13.75 -13.43 1.11
C ASP A 75 -12.43 -13.23 1.86
N PHE A 76 -11.34 -12.98 1.15
CA PHE A 76 -9.99 -12.83 1.70
C PHE A 76 -9.44 -11.39 1.65
N ALA A 77 -10.19 -10.43 1.11
CA ALA A 77 -9.74 -9.03 0.99
C ALA A 77 -10.06 -8.15 2.22
N GLY A 78 -10.65 -8.75 3.25
CA GLY A 78 -11.23 -8.01 4.37
C GLY A 78 -12.65 -7.51 4.05
N GLN A 79 -13.58 -7.69 4.97
CA GLN A 79 -14.97 -7.28 4.76
C GLN A 79 -15.22 -5.89 5.36
N VAL A 80 -15.62 -4.93 4.53
CA VAL A 80 -16.03 -3.59 4.99
C VAL A 80 -17.40 -3.68 5.66
N VAL A 81 -17.53 -3.07 6.84
CA VAL A 81 -18.78 -2.88 7.56
C VAL A 81 -19.39 -1.56 7.13
N LYS A 82 -20.60 -1.60 6.57
CA LYS A 82 -21.31 -0.39 6.12
C LYS A 82 -21.92 0.35 7.28
N THR A 83 -22.01 1.66 7.16
CA THR A 83 -22.78 2.49 8.08
C THR A 83 -24.26 2.12 8.04
N VAL A 84 -25.03 2.59 9.01
CA VAL A 84 -26.50 2.46 9.04
C VAL A 84 -27.20 3.10 7.83
N TYR A 85 -26.50 3.98 7.12
CA TYR A 85 -26.95 4.64 5.91
C TYR A 85 -26.51 3.91 4.61
N GLY A 86 -25.79 2.80 4.75
CA GLY A 86 -25.26 2.01 3.63
C GLY A 86 -23.94 2.52 3.05
N GLU A 87 -23.32 3.53 3.65
CA GLU A 87 -22.04 4.09 3.25
C GLU A 87 -20.88 3.18 3.67
N LEU A 88 -19.76 3.23 2.93
CA LEU A 88 -18.56 2.41 3.21
C LEU A 88 -17.61 3.06 4.24
N SER A 89 -17.80 4.33 4.51
CA SER A 89 -17.01 5.10 5.48
C SER A 89 -17.86 6.18 6.13
N SER A 90 -17.36 6.74 7.21
CA SER A 90 -17.89 7.93 7.84
C SER A 90 -16.78 8.93 8.11
N ASP A 91 -17.14 10.18 8.42
CA ASP A 91 -16.19 11.18 8.90
C ASP A 91 -16.17 11.20 10.42
N PHE A 92 -15.00 10.97 11.01
CA PHE A 92 -14.78 11.10 12.46
C PHE A 92 -13.76 12.19 12.73
N GLN A 93 -14.21 13.29 13.36
CA GLN A 93 -13.40 14.51 13.54
C GLN A 93 -12.81 14.98 12.20
N SER A 94 -11.47 14.95 12.06
CA SER A 94 -10.78 15.30 10.82
C SER A 94 -10.35 14.09 10.00
N ALA A 95 -10.73 12.87 10.39
CA ALA A 95 -10.37 11.62 9.70
C ALA A 95 -11.53 11.06 8.88
N VAL A 96 -11.18 10.25 7.89
CA VAL A 96 -12.07 9.25 7.28
C VAL A 96 -11.97 7.97 8.07
N MET A 97 -13.11 7.44 8.52
CA MET A 97 -13.22 6.16 9.23
C MET A 97 -13.69 5.07 8.28
N GLY A 98 -12.93 3.97 8.20
CA GLY A 98 -13.35 2.70 7.65
C GLY A 98 -13.44 1.64 8.75
N VAL A 99 -14.48 0.84 8.72
CA VAL A 99 -14.69 -0.28 9.66
C VAL A 99 -14.68 -1.59 8.90
N PHE A 100 -13.96 -2.58 9.40
CA PHE A 100 -13.86 -3.90 8.80
C PHE A 100 -14.17 -4.97 9.83
N GLN A 101 -14.63 -6.13 9.39
CA GLN A 101 -14.64 -7.32 10.23
C GLN A 101 -13.22 -7.63 10.67
N TRP A 102 -13.05 -7.98 11.94
CA TRP A 102 -11.74 -8.37 12.46
C TRP A 102 -11.33 -9.72 11.88
N VAL A 103 -10.10 -9.81 11.44
CA VAL A 103 -9.46 -11.05 10.99
C VAL A 103 -8.49 -11.50 12.08
N GLU A 104 -8.67 -12.71 12.58
CA GLU A 104 -7.66 -13.36 13.43
C GLU A 104 -6.60 -14.00 12.53
N GLY A 105 -5.34 -13.86 12.91
CA GLY A 105 -4.20 -14.38 12.16
C GLY A 105 -2.95 -13.54 12.38
N GLU A 106 -1.89 -13.97 11.71
CA GLU A 106 -0.58 -13.32 11.76
C GLU A 106 -0.17 -12.87 10.37
N ASN A 107 0.46 -11.69 10.30
CA ASN A 107 1.12 -11.26 9.07
C ASN A 107 2.35 -12.13 8.86
N LEU A 108 2.36 -12.91 7.78
CA LEU A 108 3.41 -13.88 7.50
C LEU A 108 3.82 -13.81 6.02
N GLU A 109 4.91 -13.10 5.76
CA GLU A 109 5.52 -13.08 4.44
C GLU A 109 6.75 -14.01 4.42
N THR A 110 6.64 -15.09 3.66
CA THR A 110 7.73 -16.05 3.43
C THR A 110 7.72 -16.51 1.98
N ASP A 111 8.82 -17.11 1.51
CA ASP A 111 8.85 -17.73 0.18
C ASP A 111 7.74 -18.80 0.02
N GLY A 112 7.43 -19.51 1.10
CA GLY A 112 6.40 -20.55 1.11
C GLY A 112 4.96 -20.03 0.97
N THR A 113 4.70 -18.75 1.27
CA THR A 113 3.36 -18.14 1.14
C THR A 113 3.10 -17.58 -0.26
N LYS A 114 4.14 -17.36 -1.08
CA LYS A 114 4.03 -16.75 -2.42
C LYS A 114 3.12 -17.51 -3.39
N PRO A 115 3.08 -18.85 -3.44
CA PRO A 115 2.12 -19.53 -4.31
C PRO A 115 0.67 -19.19 -3.99
N THR A 116 0.29 -19.11 -2.71
CA THR A 116 -1.06 -18.75 -2.28
C THR A 116 -1.35 -17.28 -2.55
N GLU A 117 -0.42 -16.38 -2.24
CA GLU A 117 -0.53 -14.95 -2.51
C GLU A 117 -0.79 -14.69 -4.00
N TYR A 118 0.00 -15.28 -4.89
CA TYR A 118 -0.14 -15.08 -6.35
C TYR A 118 -1.46 -15.65 -6.89
N GLN A 119 -1.92 -16.79 -6.37
CA GLN A 119 -3.24 -17.33 -6.70
C GLN A 119 -4.37 -16.39 -6.28
N MET A 120 -4.28 -15.79 -5.10
CA MET A 120 -5.28 -14.82 -4.61
C MET A 120 -5.26 -13.55 -5.45
N LEU A 121 -4.09 -13.01 -5.81
CA LEU A 121 -3.98 -11.87 -6.71
C LEU A 121 -4.60 -12.15 -8.08
N CYS A 122 -4.38 -13.34 -8.65
CA CYS A 122 -5.00 -13.73 -9.91
C CYS A 122 -6.54 -13.77 -9.83
N GLN A 123 -7.12 -14.10 -8.68
CA GLN A 123 -8.57 -14.00 -8.49
C GLN A 123 -9.05 -12.55 -8.58
N ILE A 124 -8.31 -11.60 -8.00
CA ILE A 124 -8.62 -10.16 -8.11
C ILE A 124 -8.42 -9.66 -9.55
N TYR A 125 -7.35 -10.06 -10.24
CA TYR A 125 -7.10 -9.66 -11.63
C TYR A 125 -8.26 -10.03 -12.57
N ARG A 126 -8.86 -11.20 -12.37
CA ARG A 126 -10.05 -11.64 -13.14
C ARG A 126 -11.29 -10.79 -12.89
N LEU A 127 -11.34 -10.05 -11.79
CA LEU A 127 -12.44 -9.13 -11.48
C LEU A 127 -12.25 -7.75 -12.10
N THR A 128 -11.15 -7.54 -12.83
CA THR A 128 -10.86 -6.23 -13.41
C THR A 128 -11.99 -5.78 -14.35
N LYS A 129 -12.54 -4.63 -14.05
CA LYS A 129 -13.52 -3.95 -14.89
C LYS A 129 -13.27 -2.44 -14.86
N PRO A 130 -13.63 -1.69 -15.90
CA PRO A 130 -13.57 -0.23 -15.86
C PRO A 130 -14.60 0.35 -14.89
N GLY A 131 -14.33 1.56 -14.40
CA GLY A 131 -15.28 2.38 -13.66
C GLY A 131 -15.28 2.20 -12.14
N LEU A 132 -14.35 1.45 -11.55
CA LEU A 132 -14.08 1.59 -10.12
C LEU A 132 -13.38 2.93 -9.86
N PRO A 133 -13.65 3.61 -8.75
CA PRO A 133 -13.07 4.92 -8.44
C PRO A 133 -11.61 4.84 -7.96
N ILE A 134 -10.84 3.89 -8.46
CA ILE A 134 -9.43 3.69 -8.12
C ILE A 134 -8.54 4.34 -9.18
N PRO A 135 -7.34 4.83 -8.82
CA PRO A 135 -6.43 5.43 -9.77
C PRO A 135 -5.90 4.40 -10.78
N ALA A 136 -5.31 4.89 -11.86
CA ALA A 136 -4.54 4.09 -12.79
C ALA A 136 -3.06 4.51 -12.73
N MET A 137 -2.16 3.53 -12.80
CA MET A 137 -0.73 3.81 -12.87
C MET A 137 -0.39 4.57 -14.15
N GLU A 138 0.42 5.60 -14.00
CA GLU A 138 0.99 6.34 -15.11
C GLU A 138 2.49 6.03 -15.22
N PHE A 139 2.94 5.67 -16.41
CA PHE A 139 4.37 5.51 -16.68
C PHE A 139 5.01 6.89 -16.84
N SER A 140 5.33 7.53 -15.71
CA SER A 140 5.93 8.86 -15.64
C SER A 140 7.04 8.91 -14.58
N ASP A 141 7.85 9.93 -14.62
CA ASP A 141 8.85 10.23 -13.59
C ASP A 141 8.31 11.14 -12.47
N GLY A 142 6.98 11.25 -12.36
CA GLY A 142 6.30 12.10 -11.39
C GLY A 142 6.70 11.87 -9.95
N ALA A 143 6.95 10.60 -9.55
CA ALA A 143 7.42 10.27 -8.21
C ALA A 143 8.77 10.91 -7.90
N ALA A 144 9.73 10.86 -8.84
CA ALA A 144 11.02 11.53 -8.69
C ALA A 144 10.88 13.05 -8.66
N GLN A 145 10.02 13.62 -9.52
CA GLN A 145 9.76 15.06 -9.53
C GLN A 145 9.19 15.53 -8.19
N THR A 146 8.20 14.82 -7.63
CA THR A 146 7.60 15.11 -6.33
C THR A 146 8.64 15.01 -5.22
N PHE A 147 9.48 13.96 -5.23
CA PHE A 147 10.57 13.79 -4.29
C PHE A 147 11.55 14.98 -4.36
N TYR A 148 12.05 15.35 -5.54
CA TYR A 148 12.98 16.49 -5.68
C TYR A 148 12.38 17.83 -5.26
N GLN A 149 11.09 18.06 -5.50
CA GLN A 149 10.39 19.24 -5.01
C GLN A 149 10.33 19.26 -3.47
N GLY A 150 10.03 18.12 -2.84
CA GLY A 150 10.03 17.96 -1.39
C GLY A 150 11.43 18.17 -0.81
N TRP A 151 12.45 17.51 -1.39
CA TRP A 151 13.84 17.64 -0.95
C TRP A 151 14.31 19.09 -0.99
N ARG A 152 14.06 19.80 -2.08
CA ARG A 152 14.41 21.24 -2.22
C ARG A 152 13.74 22.08 -1.14
N ARG A 153 12.42 21.91 -0.96
CA ARG A 153 11.68 22.67 0.07
C ARG A 153 12.21 22.42 1.49
N MET A 154 12.50 21.19 1.83
CA MET A 154 13.08 20.83 3.13
C MET A 154 14.49 21.41 3.28
N ALA A 155 15.30 21.40 2.22
CA ALA A 155 16.65 21.95 2.25
C ALA A 155 16.69 23.48 2.42
N GLU A 156 15.71 24.20 1.90
CA GLU A 156 15.57 25.65 2.06
C GLU A 156 15.25 26.07 3.51
N ALA A 157 14.48 25.27 4.24
CA ALA A 157 14.07 25.59 5.62
C ALA A 157 13.87 24.32 6.46
N PRO A 158 14.95 23.62 6.86
CA PRO A 158 14.84 22.39 7.64
C PRO A 158 14.33 22.65 9.05
N ASN A 159 13.26 21.95 9.43
CA ASN A 159 12.63 22.07 10.72
C ASN A 159 13.14 21.02 11.72
N GLY A 160 14.15 21.39 12.49
CA GLY A 160 14.70 20.57 13.57
C GLY A 160 15.87 19.65 13.16
N GLU A 161 16.28 18.82 14.10
CA GLU A 161 17.46 17.94 13.96
C GLU A 161 17.18 16.76 13.03
N THR A 162 15.96 16.20 13.09
CA THR A 162 15.55 15.00 12.32
C THR A 162 15.58 15.29 10.82
N GLU A 163 15.00 16.41 10.38
CA GLU A 163 15.03 16.80 8.96
C GLU A 163 16.47 17.08 8.49
N ARG A 164 17.32 17.76 9.30
CA ARG A 164 18.73 17.96 8.95
C ARG A 164 19.50 16.67 8.82
N ALA A 165 19.25 15.69 9.70
CA ALA A 165 19.87 14.36 9.62
C ALA A 165 19.44 13.62 8.36
N PHE A 166 18.15 13.68 8.01
CA PHE A 166 17.64 13.07 6.78
C PHE A 166 18.22 13.73 5.52
N LEU A 167 18.28 15.06 5.48
CA LEU A 167 18.93 15.78 4.37
C LEU A 167 20.40 15.38 4.20
N ALA A 168 21.16 15.24 5.30
CA ALA A 168 22.53 14.77 5.24
C ALA A 168 22.64 13.32 4.71
N MET A 169 21.66 12.48 5.01
CA MET A 169 21.57 11.12 4.49
C MET A 169 21.30 11.12 2.98
N LEU A 170 20.32 11.89 2.52
CA LEU A 170 20.02 12.04 1.08
C LEU A 170 21.22 12.58 0.31
N GLU A 171 21.94 13.55 0.89
CA GLU A 171 23.12 14.13 0.27
C GLU A 171 24.25 13.10 0.07
N ARG A 172 24.46 12.21 1.04
CA ARG A 172 25.44 11.11 0.90
C ARG A 172 25.06 10.13 -0.22
N GLN A 173 23.77 10.02 -0.56
CA GLN A 173 23.24 9.14 -1.59
C GLN A 173 22.95 9.87 -2.92
N ARG A 174 23.33 11.13 -3.05
CA ARG A 174 22.95 12.01 -4.19
C ARG A 174 23.20 11.37 -5.54
N GLU A 175 24.41 10.88 -5.78
CA GLU A 175 24.78 10.28 -7.09
C GLU A 175 23.91 9.07 -7.43
N LYS A 176 23.62 8.22 -6.44
CA LYS A 176 22.73 7.06 -6.61
C LYS A 176 21.30 7.53 -6.91
N ILE A 177 20.77 8.51 -6.16
CA ILE A 177 19.44 9.06 -6.35
C ILE A 177 19.31 9.64 -7.76
N GLU A 178 20.29 10.41 -8.23
CA GLU A 178 20.31 10.99 -9.57
C GLU A 178 20.40 9.90 -10.66
N CYS A 179 21.17 8.84 -10.43
CA CYS A 179 21.21 7.69 -11.32
C CYS A 179 19.84 7.03 -11.41
N CYS A 180 19.19 6.72 -10.28
CA CYS A 180 17.86 6.13 -10.24
C CYS A 180 16.79 7.02 -10.93
N ALA A 181 16.91 8.34 -10.83
CA ALA A 181 15.99 9.26 -11.51
C ALA A 181 16.12 9.19 -13.04
N ARG A 182 17.35 9.07 -13.55
CA ARG A 182 17.58 8.87 -15.00
C ARG A 182 17.00 7.55 -15.47
N GLU A 183 17.21 6.46 -14.72
CA GLU A 183 16.65 5.15 -15.05
C GLU A 183 15.12 5.16 -14.99
N LEU A 184 14.51 5.79 -13.97
CA LEU A 184 13.05 5.96 -13.92
C LEU A 184 12.53 6.65 -15.18
N SER A 185 13.14 7.77 -15.59
CA SER A 185 12.72 8.49 -16.80
C SER A 185 12.90 7.64 -18.07
N ARG A 186 13.98 6.83 -18.15
CA ARG A 186 14.24 5.91 -19.25
C ARG A 186 13.14 4.86 -19.38
N TYR A 187 12.82 4.17 -18.29
CA TYR A 187 11.80 3.13 -18.28
C TYR A 187 10.37 3.68 -18.39
N ALA A 188 10.08 4.84 -17.80
CA ALA A 188 8.81 5.53 -18.01
C ALA A 188 8.56 5.81 -19.50
N ASN A 189 9.57 6.29 -20.22
CA ASN A 189 9.47 6.55 -21.66
C ASN A 189 9.30 5.24 -22.48
N ALA A 190 9.96 4.16 -22.10
CA ALA A 190 9.82 2.84 -22.74
C ALA A 190 8.40 2.28 -22.58
N CYS A 191 7.81 2.40 -21.37
CA CYS A 191 6.50 1.85 -21.03
C CYS A 191 5.31 2.74 -21.46
N ARG A 192 5.50 4.04 -21.64
CA ARG A 192 4.41 5.04 -21.86
C ARG A 192 3.48 4.70 -23.00
N LYS A 193 3.95 4.07 -24.04
CA LYS A 193 3.16 3.73 -25.24
C LYS A 193 2.37 2.43 -25.10
N ASP A 194 2.68 1.63 -24.09
CA ASP A 194 2.09 0.34 -23.87
C ASP A 194 1.29 0.33 -22.56
N THR A 195 0.02 0.65 -22.65
CA THR A 195 -0.94 0.67 -21.52
C THR A 195 -1.82 -0.60 -21.48
N GLY A 196 -1.50 -1.62 -22.28
CA GLY A 196 -2.25 -2.87 -22.29
C GLY A 196 -1.97 -3.74 -21.05
N GLY A 197 -2.93 -4.60 -20.70
CA GLY A 197 -2.77 -5.59 -19.64
C GLY A 197 -2.88 -5.02 -18.21
N PHE A 198 -3.51 -3.86 -18.03
CA PHE A 198 -3.80 -3.32 -16.69
C PHE A 198 -4.90 -4.14 -16.02
N VAL A 199 -4.66 -4.47 -14.77
CA VAL A 199 -5.57 -5.17 -13.87
C VAL A 199 -5.70 -4.39 -12.55
N ILE A 200 -6.61 -4.83 -11.68
CA ILE A 200 -6.68 -4.28 -10.32
C ILE A 200 -5.53 -4.89 -9.52
N THR A 201 -4.58 -4.09 -9.09
CA THR A 201 -3.39 -4.52 -8.34
C THR A 201 -3.41 -4.01 -6.91
N HIS A 202 -2.71 -4.72 -6.02
CA HIS A 202 -2.50 -4.33 -4.63
C HIS A 202 -1.27 -3.42 -4.46
N GLY A 203 -0.12 -3.84 -4.96
CA GLY A 203 1.17 -3.14 -4.89
C GLY A 203 2.05 -3.50 -3.71
N ASP A 204 1.48 -4.03 -2.61
CA ASP A 204 2.18 -4.46 -1.40
C ASP A 204 1.49 -5.68 -0.75
N ALA A 205 1.10 -6.66 -1.56
CA ALA A 205 0.34 -7.83 -1.09
C ALA A 205 1.14 -8.68 -0.10
N GLY A 206 2.44 -8.87 -0.33
CA GLY A 206 3.31 -9.64 0.54
C GLY A 206 3.41 -9.07 1.94
N GLY A 207 3.63 -7.76 2.06
CA GLY A 207 3.66 -7.07 3.35
C GLY A 207 2.34 -7.13 4.13
N ASN A 208 1.23 -7.49 3.46
CA ASN A 208 -0.12 -7.53 3.99
C ASN A 208 -0.79 -8.90 3.87
N PHE A 209 0.03 -9.95 3.73
CA PHE A 209 -0.43 -11.34 3.69
C PHE A 209 -0.61 -11.88 5.11
N PHE A 210 -1.86 -12.20 5.47
CA PHE A 210 -2.24 -12.75 6.77
C PHE A 210 -2.58 -14.23 6.66
N VAL A 211 -2.06 -15.02 7.58
CA VAL A 211 -2.40 -16.43 7.75
C VAL A 211 -3.26 -16.57 8.99
N GLY A 212 -4.53 -16.88 8.80
CA GLY A 212 -5.48 -17.22 9.83
C GLY A 212 -5.56 -18.74 10.05
N ASP A 213 -6.41 -19.16 10.99
CA ASP A 213 -6.56 -20.58 11.34
C ASP A 213 -7.12 -21.39 10.16
N ASP A 214 -8.09 -20.86 9.44
CA ASP A 214 -8.81 -21.59 8.37
C ASP A 214 -8.38 -21.17 6.97
N LYS A 215 -7.91 -19.95 6.77
CA LYS A 215 -7.55 -19.40 5.46
C LYS A 215 -6.58 -18.23 5.54
N SER A 216 -6.02 -17.87 4.39
CA SER A 216 -5.18 -16.68 4.24
C SER A 216 -5.98 -15.48 3.74
N TYR A 217 -5.43 -14.28 3.98
CA TYR A 217 -6.01 -13.00 3.57
C TYR A 217 -4.94 -12.12 2.96
N ILE A 218 -5.35 -11.23 2.07
CA ILE A 218 -4.59 -10.05 1.64
C ILE A 218 -5.36 -8.83 2.11
N LEU A 219 -4.79 -8.09 3.04
CA LEU A 219 -5.42 -6.95 3.71
C LEU A 219 -4.74 -5.63 3.29
N ASP A 220 -5.26 -4.50 3.77
CA ASP A 220 -4.69 -3.16 3.52
C ASP A 220 -4.61 -2.78 2.03
N TRP A 221 -5.77 -2.68 1.40
CA TRP A 221 -5.93 -2.33 -0.02
C TRP A 221 -5.86 -0.82 -0.31
N ASP A 222 -5.27 -0.02 0.57
CA ASP A 222 -5.27 1.43 0.42
C ASP A 222 -4.63 1.91 -0.89
N GLU A 223 -3.61 1.20 -1.36
CA GLU A 223 -2.87 1.50 -2.58
C GLU A 223 -3.44 0.80 -3.84
N VAL A 224 -4.68 0.30 -3.75
CA VAL A 224 -5.32 -0.37 -4.89
C VAL A 224 -5.41 0.53 -6.11
N MET A 225 -4.99 0.03 -7.26
CA MET A 225 -5.05 0.78 -8.53
C MET A 225 -5.11 -0.13 -9.76
N TYR A 226 -5.50 0.43 -10.89
CA TYR A 226 -5.26 -0.20 -12.18
C TYR A 226 -3.79 -0.09 -12.55
N ALA A 227 -3.10 -1.20 -12.65
CA ALA A 227 -1.71 -1.27 -13.07
C ALA A 227 -1.41 -2.62 -13.73
N PRO A 228 -0.28 -2.79 -14.42
CA PRO A 228 0.11 -4.11 -14.87
C PRO A 228 0.47 -5.02 -13.69
N PRO A 229 0.34 -6.36 -13.82
CA PRO A 229 0.73 -7.34 -12.80
C PRO A 229 2.15 -7.19 -12.26
N ASP A 230 3.04 -6.57 -13.05
CA ASP A 230 4.42 -6.23 -12.64
C ASP A 230 4.47 -5.42 -11.33
N ARG A 231 3.42 -4.63 -11.06
CA ARG A 231 3.31 -3.85 -9.82
C ARG A 231 3.15 -4.73 -8.57
N ASP A 232 2.56 -5.89 -8.67
CA ASP A 232 2.47 -6.83 -7.55
C ASP A 232 3.67 -7.77 -7.50
N ALA A 233 4.32 -8.01 -8.65
CA ALA A 233 5.50 -8.87 -8.73
C ALA A 233 6.82 -8.19 -8.31
N TRP A 234 6.87 -6.84 -8.24
CA TRP A 234 8.12 -6.08 -8.06
C TRP A 234 8.87 -6.39 -6.75
N VAL A 235 8.15 -6.69 -5.67
CA VAL A 235 8.75 -6.98 -4.36
C VAL A 235 9.70 -8.19 -4.44
N MET A 236 9.36 -9.18 -5.25
CA MET A 236 10.16 -10.40 -5.45
C MET A 236 10.88 -10.45 -6.80
N CYS A 237 10.93 -9.34 -7.54
CA CYS A 237 11.44 -9.31 -8.92
C CYS A 237 12.90 -9.73 -9.07
N CYS A 238 13.73 -9.56 -8.03
CA CYS A 238 15.14 -9.97 -8.02
C CYS A 238 15.35 -11.49 -7.83
N ARG A 239 14.28 -12.28 -7.62
CA ARG A 239 14.31 -13.73 -7.46
C ARG A 239 13.74 -14.41 -8.71
N ASP A 240 14.56 -15.17 -9.44
CA ASP A 240 14.15 -15.87 -10.68
C ASP A 240 12.95 -16.78 -10.43
N TRP A 241 13.02 -17.61 -9.38
CA TRP A 241 11.96 -18.54 -9.04
C TRP A 241 10.60 -17.84 -8.79
N ALA A 242 10.64 -16.63 -8.22
CA ALA A 242 9.42 -15.89 -7.92
C ALA A 242 8.76 -15.31 -9.18
N ARG A 243 9.57 -14.82 -10.14
CA ARG A 243 9.08 -14.37 -11.44
C ARG A 243 8.52 -15.54 -12.27
N GLU A 244 9.21 -16.65 -12.28
CA GLU A 244 8.76 -17.88 -12.98
C GLU A 244 7.44 -18.40 -12.35
N LEU A 245 7.36 -18.43 -11.03
CA LEU A 245 6.14 -18.80 -10.31
C LEU A 245 4.99 -17.84 -10.63
N PHE A 246 5.27 -16.53 -10.66
CA PHE A 246 4.24 -15.52 -10.95
C PHE A 246 3.69 -15.68 -12.37
N ASP A 247 4.58 -15.76 -13.37
CA ASP A 247 4.20 -15.98 -14.78
C ASP A 247 3.42 -17.29 -14.97
N LYS A 248 3.87 -18.37 -14.32
CA LYS A 248 3.16 -19.66 -14.34
C LYS A 248 1.78 -19.54 -13.71
N THR A 249 1.66 -18.83 -12.60
CA THR A 249 0.38 -18.63 -11.93
C THR A 249 -0.59 -17.81 -12.79
N LEU A 250 -0.11 -16.78 -13.50
CA LEU A 250 -0.92 -16.03 -14.47
C LEU A 250 -1.45 -16.95 -15.57
N GLU A 251 -0.59 -17.79 -16.15
CA GLU A 251 -0.94 -18.74 -17.22
C GLU A 251 -1.97 -19.76 -16.73
N GLU A 252 -1.75 -20.39 -15.58
CA GLU A 252 -2.67 -21.37 -14.98
C GLU A 252 -4.04 -20.79 -14.66
N ASN A 253 -4.11 -19.47 -14.40
CA ASN A 253 -5.35 -18.74 -14.15
C ASN A 253 -5.98 -18.14 -15.43
N GLY A 254 -5.43 -18.43 -16.61
CA GLY A 254 -5.93 -17.95 -17.90
C GLY A 254 -5.80 -16.43 -18.09
N ILE A 255 -4.88 -15.78 -17.39
CA ILE A 255 -4.61 -14.36 -17.54
C ILE A 255 -3.56 -14.20 -18.65
N PRO A 256 -3.92 -13.57 -19.80
CA PRO A 256 -3.04 -13.45 -20.96
C PRO A 256 -1.99 -12.35 -20.76
N TYR A 257 -1.18 -12.52 -19.74
CA TYR A 257 -0.12 -11.59 -19.36
C TYR A 257 1.14 -12.36 -18.98
N ARG A 258 2.28 -11.76 -19.23
CA ARG A 258 3.60 -12.20 -18.79
C ARG A 258 4.36 -10.98 -18.28
N LEU A 259 5.11 -11.14 -17.20
CA LEU A 259 5.93 -10.07 -16.64
C LEU A 259 6.87 -9.47 -17.70
N ARG A 260 6.95 -8.15 -17.72
CA ARG A 260 7.74 -7.40 -18.70
C ARG A 260 8.94 -6.74 -18.04
N PRO A 261 10.16 -7.00 -18.50
CA PRO A 261 11.37 -6.45 -17.90
C PRO A 261 11.31 -4.95 -17.71
N GLU A 262 10.89 -4.19 -18.73
CA GLU A 262 10.85 -2.74 -18.67
C GLU A 262 9.83 -2.20 -17.64
N ARG A 263 8.72 -2.91 -17.47
CA ARG A 263 7.69 -2.57 -16.49
C ARG A 263 8.14 -2.90 -15.06
N LEU A 264 8.77 -4.06 -14.84
CA LEU A 264 9.39 -4.40 -13.56
C LEU A 264 10.43 -3.37 -13.17
N ALA A 265 11.33 -3.01 -14.10
CA ALA A 265 12.33 -1.98 -13.85
C ALA A 265 11.70 -0.62 -13.55
N PHE A 266 10.68 -0.21 -14.32
CA PHE A 266 9.93 1.02 -14.02
C PHE A 266 9.38 0.99 -12.59
N VAL A 267 8.71 -0.09 -12.19
CA VAL A 267 8.10 -0.19 -10.86
C VAL A 267 9.17 -0.12 -9.77
N CYS A 268 10.31 -0.79 -9.91
CA CYS A 268 11.41 -0.72 -8.95
C CYS A 268 11.88 0.73 -8.70
N PHE A 269 12.16 1.48 -9.78
CA PHE A 269 12.60 2.87 -9.65
C PHE A 269 11.49 3.81 -9.20
N HIS A 270 10.24 3.56 -9.63
CA HIS A 270 9.07 4.31 -9.18
C HIS A 270 8.86 4.16 -7.68
N MET A 271 8.86 2.93 -7.17
CA MET A 271 8.66 2.65 -5.74
C MET A 271 9.82 3.17 -4.88
N TYR A 272 11.04 3.18 -5.40
CA TYR A 272 12.17 3.84 -4.72
C TYR A 272 11.86 5.31 -4.43
N PHE A 273 11.40 6.07 -5.43
CA PHE A 273 11.05 7.47 -5.27
C PHE A 273 9.75 7.69 -4.49
N PHE A 274 8.79 6.78 -4.61
CA PHE A 274 7.58 6.79 -3.81
C PHE A 274 7.92 6.74 -2.31
N TYR A 275 8.71 5.75 -1.87
CA TYR A 275 9.12 5.64 -0.47
C TYR A 275 9.96 6.83 0.01
N LEU A 276 10.89 7.32 -0.81
CA LEU A 276 11.64 8.53 -0.46
C LEU A 276 10.73 9.75 -0.31
N GLY A 277 9.70 9.86 -1.12
CA GLY A 277 8.69 10.91 -1.02
C GLY A 277 7.86 10.83 0.25
N GLU A 278 7.44 9.60 0.64
CA GLU A 278 6.73 9.36 1.90
C GLU A 278 7.61 9.69 3.11
N PHE A 279 8.88 9.31 3.13
CA PHE A 279 9.79 9.72 4.19
C PHE A 279 9.94 11.24 4.27
N LEU A 280 10.08 11.95 3.15
CA LEU A 280 10.10 13.41 3.15
C LEU A 280 8.84 14.04 3.74
N ALA A 281 7.70 13.43 3.50
CA ALA A 281 6.42 13.94 3.97
C ALA A 281 6.19 13.72 5.47
N ASP A 282 6.79 12.67 6.06
CA ASP A 282 6.54 12.24 7.45
C ASP A 282 7.80 12.21 8.34
N ILE A 283 8.90 12.85 7.96
CA ILE A 283 10.16 12.84 8.70
C ILE A 283 10.12 13.69 10.00
N THR A 284 9.09 13.48 10.80
CA THR A 284 8.82 14.27 12.01
C THR A 284 9.41 13.65 13.29
N SER A 285 9.84 12.39 13.23
CA SER A 285 10.31 11.65 14.40
C SER A 285 11.61 10.87 14.13
N ARG A 286 12.32 10.51 15.21
CA ARG A 286 13.50 9.65 15.13
C ARG A 286 13.18 8.25 14.62
N ASP A 287 11.96 7.75 14.89
CA ASP A 287 11.55 6.42 14.43
C ASP A 287 11.37 6.39 12.91
N VAL A 288 10.82 7.45 12.31
CA VAL A 288 10.72 7.57 10.85
C VAL A 288 12.11 7.74 10.23
N LEU A 289 12.99 8.51 10.86
CA LEU A 289 14.38 8.65 10.41
C LEU A 289 15.11 7.30 10.41
N ALA A 290 14.94 6.48 11.44
CA ALA A 290 15.53 5.14 11.52
C ALA A 290 14.99 4.21 10.43
N LYS A 291 13.68 4.28 10.11
CA LYS A 291 13.09 3.52 8.99
C LYS A 291 13.64 3.96 7.64
N ALA A 292 13.82 5.27 7.44
CA ALA A 292 14.42 5.80 6.21
C ALA A 292 15.88 5.39 6.06
N GLU A 293 16.65 5.38 7.16
CA GLU A 293 18.01 4.88 7.17
C GLU A 293 18.08 3.39 6.86
N ASP A 294 17.25 2.59 7.51
CA ASP A 294 17.13 1.16 7.23
C ASP A 294 16.78 0.90 5.76
N PHE A 295 15.76 1.56 5.23
CA PHE A 295 15.37 1.44 3.80
C PHE A 295 16.54 1.72 2.84
N LEU A 296 17.36 2.73 3.14
CA LEU A 296 18.50 3.11 2.29
C LEU A 296 19.73 2.22 2.46
N THR A 297 19.84 1.44 3.55
CA THR A 297 21.08 0.76 3.94
C THR A 297 20.98 -0.74 4.18
N ASN A 298 19.76 -1.30 4.38
CA ASN A 298 19.58 -2.72 4.67
C ASN A 298 19.77 -3.65 3.45
N GLY A 299 19.96 -3.10 2.24
CA GLY A 299 20.17 -3.85 1.01
C GLY A 299 18.90 -4.30 0.30
N TRP A 300 17.74 -4.26 0.97
CA TRP A 300 16.48 -4.72 0.37
C TRP A 300 16.12 -3.96 -0.91
N ILE A 301 16.09 -2.63 -0.87
CA ILE A 301 15.80 -1.82 -2.05
C ILE A 301 16.95 -1.88 -3.08
N GLU A 302 18.20 -2.01 -2.60
CA GLU A 302 19.37 -2.11 -3.46
C GLU A 302 19.30 -3.32 -4.39
N GLU A 303 18.97 -4.50 -3.86
CA GLU A 303 18.82 -5.71 -4.68
C GLU A 303 17.84 -5.51 -5.83
N ARG A 304 16.74 -4.79 -5.63
CA ARG A 304 15.71 -4.51 -6.64
C ARG A 304 16.19 -3.50 -7.67
N LEU A 305 16.90 -2.47 -7.21
CA LEU A 305 17.47 -1.47 -8.11
C LEU A 305 18.61 -2.06 -8.98
N GLU A 306 19.47 -2.88 -8.38
CA GLU A 306 20.53 -3.58 -9.14
C GLU A 306 19.92 -4.56 -10.14
N PHE A 307 18.91 -5.35 -9.75
CA PHE A 307 18.18 -6.19 -10.69
C PHE A 307 17.60 -5.36 -11.85
N ALA A 308 16.90 -4.25 -11.54
CA ALA A 308 16.29 -3.40 -12.55
C ALA A 308 17.29 -2.79 -13.53
N LYS A 309 18.54 -2.55 -13.10
CA LYS A 309 19.62 -2.07 -13.98
C LYS A 309 20.12 -3.13 -14.97
N THR A 310 19.87 -4.42 -14.70
CA THR A 310 20.26 -5.52 -15.60
C THR A 310 19.28 -5.75 -16.73
N LEU A 311 18.09 -5.12 -16.67
CA LEU A 311 17.01 -5.22 -17.65
C LEU A 311 17.09 -4.12 -18.71
#